data_98d1fb2155eb4ac434733c781460c3fd
#
_entry.id   98d1fb2155eb4ac434733c781460c3fd
#
_cell.length_a   1.000
_cell.length_b   1.000
_cell.length_c   1.000
_cell.angle_alpha   90.00
_cell.angle_beta   90.00
_cell.angle_gamma   90.00
#
_symmetry.space_group_name_H-M   'P 1'
#
loop_
_entity.id
_entity.type
_entity.pdbx_description
1 polymer ?
#
loop_
_entity_poly.entity_id
_entity_poly.type
_entity_poly.pdbx_seq_one_letter_code
_entity_poly.pdbx_strand_id
1 'polypeptide(L)'
;MNVDVLSNRLGVDIEPQLLELALTHRSYAYENGNTPNNERLEFLGDSVLGFVVTAHIHDLLTDLPEGELTKVKNAVVSATALSQVATSIGLGEFLRLGKGEDQTGGREKPNLLADAFEAILGAAYVSKGLEAAEGIIRKLVFPLLEDTDSLRANSDPK
;
A
#
# COMPACT_ATOMS: atom_id res chain seq x y z
N MET A 1 7.37 -14.99 12.54
CA MET A 1 6.58 -14.73 11.32
C MET A 1 7.53 -14.66 10.13
N ASN A 2 7.21 -15.39 9.08
CA ASN A 2 8.13 -15.54 7.95
C ASN A 2 7.81 -14.52 6.85
N VAL A 3 8.60 -13.45 6.76
CA VAL A 3 8.41 -12.42 5.74
C VAL A 3 8.68 -12.90 4.32
N ASP A 4 9.34 -14.06 4.16
CA ASP A 4 9.56 -14.63 2.83
C ASP A 4 8.24 -15.01 2.15
N VAL A 5 7.25 -15.46 2.93
CA VAL A 5 5.92 -15.75 2.40
C VAL A 5 5.30 -14.48 1.80
N LEU A 6 5.44 -13.37 2.52
CA LEU A 6 4.90 -12.09 2.04
C LEU A 6 5.65 -11.61 0.79
N SER A 7 6.98 -11.71 0.78
CA SER A 7 7.78 -11.35 -0.40
C SER A 7 7.34 -12.14 -1.63
N ASN A 8 7.05 -13.43 -1.46
CA ASN A 8 6.57 -14.25 -2.58
C ASN A 8 5.23 -13.76 -3.10
N ARG A 9 4.32 -13.36 -2.21
CA ARG A 9 3.02 -12.81 -2.61
C ARG A 9 3.15 -11.47 -3.32
N LEU A 10 4.13 -10.66 -2.90
CA LEU A 10 4.39 -9.36 -3.52
C LEU A 10 5.10 -9.51 -4.88
N GLY A 11 5.83 -10.60 -5.06
CA GLY A 11 6.59 -10.85 -6.29
C GLY A 11 7.90 -10.09 -6.36
N VAL A 12 8.38 -9.54 -5.24
CA VAL A 12 9.63 -8.79 -5.16
C VAL A 12 10.37 -9.21 -3.89
N ASP A 13 11.66 -9.40 -4.01
CA ASP A 13 12.52 -9.77 -2.89
C ASP A 13 13.01 -8.50 -2.20
N ILE A 14 12.23 -8.01 -1.24
CA ILE A 14 12.58 -6.82 -0.46
C ILE A 14 13.56 -7.23 0.64
N GLU A 15 14.55 -6.38 0.90
CA GLU A 15 15.51 -6.63 1.99
C GLU A 15 14.72 -6.87 3.29
N PRO A 16 14.97 -8.00 3.99
CA PRO A 16 14.09 -8.42 5.11
C PRO A 16 13.92 -7.39 6.22
N GLN A 17 14.98 -6.66 6.56
CA GLN A 17 14.89 -5.64 7.63
C GLN A 17 14.01 -4.47 7.22
N LEU A 18 14.04 -4.10 5.94
CA LEU A 18 13.18 -3.04 5.42
C LEU A 18 11.72 -3.49 5.38
N LEU A 19 11.49 -4.73 4.96
CA LEU A 19 10.13 -5.26 4.94
C LEU A 19 9.57 -5.34 6.36
N GLU A 20 10.36 -5.80 7.31
CA GLU A 20 9.95 -5.86 8.70
C GLU A 20 9.64 -4.47 9.25
N LEU A 21 10.46 -3.47 8.91
CA LEU A 21 10.20 -2.09 9.30
C LEU A 21 8.89 -1.57 8.71
N ALA A 22 8.62 -1.89 7.44
CA ALA A 22 7.38 -1.50 6.78
C ALA A 22 6.14 -2.08 7.47
N LEU A 23 6.29 -3.23 8.13
CA LEU A 23 5.21 -3.92 8.84
C LEU A 23 5.08 -3.47 10.30
N THR A 24 5.97 -2.59 10.78
CA THR A 24 6.02 -2.20 12.18
C THR A 24 5.21 -0.94 12.40
N HIS A 25 4.02 -1.10 13.00
CA HIS A 25 3.14 0.00 13.35
C HIS A 25 3.69 0.76 14.57
N ARG A 26 3.36 2.03 14.68
CA ARG A 26 3.83 2.86 15.80
C ARG A 26 3.43 2.30 17.17
N SER A 27 2.30 1.60 17.26
CA SER A 27 1.88 1.00 18.52
C SER A 27 2.87 -0.05 19.02
N TYR A 28 3.42 -0.84 18.10
CA TYR A 28 4.46 -1.81 18.44
C TYR A 28 5.75 -1.10 18.87
N ALA A 29 6.14 -0.09 18.11
CA ALA A 29 7.35 0.67 18.42
C ALA A 29 7.27 1.32 19.79
N TYR A 30 6.10 1.89 20.12
CA TYR A 30 5.87 2.53 21.42
C TYR A 30 6.05 1.54 22.57
N GLU A 31 5.52 0.32 22.44
CA GLU A 31 5.62 -0.70 23.48
C GLU A 31 7.00 -1.34 23.57
N ASN A 32 7.85 -1.10 22.60
CA ASN A 32 9.19 -1.73 22.53
C ASN A 32 10.31 -0.69 22.53
N GLY A 33 10.16 0.34 23.37
CA GLY A 33 11.22 1.32 23.60
C GLY A 33 11.37 2.39 22.54
N ASN A 34 10.28 2.70 21.84
CA ASN A 34 10.28 3.70 20.75
C ASN A 34 11.26 3.34 19.63
N THR A 35 11.25 2.06 19.23
CA THR A 35 12.01 1.61 18.06
C THR A 35 11.45 2.25 16.80
N PRO A 36 12.18 2.19 15.67
CA PRO A 36 11.65 2.72 14.42
C PRO A 36 10.33 2.07 14.01
N ASN A 37 9.48 2.83 13.34
CA ASN A 37 8.21 2.37 12.83
C ASN A 37 8.12 2.65 11.32
N ASN A 38 6.95 2.38 10.73
CA ASN A 38 6.78 2.43 9.28
C ASN A 38 6.39 3.80 8.71
N GLU A 39 6.29 4.85 9.53
CA GLU A 39 5.72 6.11 9.06
C GLU A 39 6.54 6.78 7.96
N ARG A 40 7.86 6.74 8.05
CA ARG A 40 8.70 7.34 7.00
C ARG A 40 8.64 6.57 5.69
N LEU A 41 8.55 5.25 5.77
CA LEU A 41 8.39 4.41 4.58
C LEU A 41 7.01 4.61 3.95
N GLU A 42 5.99 4.76 4.77
CA GLU A 42 4.64 5.08 4.29
C GLU A 42 4.62 6.40 3.53
N PHE A 43 5.28 7.43 4.09
CA PHE A 43 5.38 8.74 3.44
C PHE A 43 6.01 8.61 2.05
N LEU A 44 7.12 7.90 1.95
CA LEU A 44 7.80 7.68 0.67
C LEU A 44 6.94 6.86 -0.29
N GLY A 45 6.37 5.78 0.22
CA GLY A 45 5.55 4.88 -0.59
C GLY A 45 4.31 5.54 -1.15
N ASP A 46 3.71 6.46 -0.39
CA ASP A 46 2.56 7.24 -0.89
C ASP A 46 2.92 8.01 -2.15
N SER A 47 4.08 8.65 -2.17
CA SER A 47 4.55 9.39 -3.34
C SER A 47 4.89 8.49 -4.51
N VAL A 48 5.51 7.36 -4.25
CA VAL A 48 5.83 6.38 -5.30
C VAL A 48 4.55 5.85 -5.93
N LEU A 49 3.59 5.46 -5.09
CA LEU A 49 2.30 4.96 -5.56
C LEU A 49 1.58 6.01 -6.41
N GLY A 50 1.50 7.24 -5.91
CA GLY A 50 0.82 8.31 -6.61
C GLY A 50 1.42 8.58 -7.96
N PHE A 51 2.75 8.62 -8.05
CA PHE A 51 3.42 8.85 -9.32
C PHE A 51 3.18 7.72 -10.32
N VAL A 52 3.39 6.47 -9.88
CA VAL A 52 3.27 5.32 -10.78
C VAL A 52 1.84 5.17 -11.29
N VAL A 53 0.85 5.31 -10.40
CA VAL A 53 -0.57 5.23 -10.79
C VAL A 53 -0.92 6.37 -11.74
N THR A 54 -0.51 7.60 -11.41
CA THR A 54 -0.80 8.76 -12.25
C THR A 54 -0.21 8.60 -13.66
N ALA A 55 1.04 8.18 -13.75
CA ALA A 55 1.68 7.97 -15.05
C ALA A 55 0.94 6.90 -15.86
N HIS A 56 0.52 5.83 -15.20
CA HIS A 56 -0.17 4.74 -15.88
C HIS A 56 -1.54 5.16 -16.40
N ILE A 57 -2.35 5.83 -15.58
CA ILE A 57 -3.68 6.26 -16.02
C ILE A 57 -3.60 7.36 -17.08
N HIS A 58 -2.58 8.21 -17.02
CA HIS A 58 -2.34 9.20 -18.06
C HIS A 58 -2.17 8.52 -19.43
N ASP A 59 -1.44 7.42 -19.47
CA ASP A 59 -1.18 6.68 -20.71
C ASP A 59 -2.34 5.81 -21.12
N LEU A 60 -3.08 5.27 -20.17
CA LEU A 60 -4.18 4.32 -20.42
C LEU A 60 -5.48 5.00 -20.81
N LEU A 61 -5.81 6.10 -20.11
CA LEU A 61 -7.11 6.77 -20.27
C LEU A 61 -6.94 8.09 -21.03
N THR A 62 -6.57 7.96 -22.30
CA THR A 62 -6.13 9.08 -23.13
C THR A 62 -7.24 10.07 -23.48
N ASP A 63 -8.50 9.67 -23.36
CA ASP A 63 -9.65 10.51 -23.72
C ASP A 63 -10.33 11.18 -22.52
N LEU A 64 -9.80 11.01 -21.29
CA LEU A 64 -10.38 11.62 -20.10
C LEU A 64 -9.70 12.94 -19.78
N PRO A 65 -10.47 13.97 -19.39
CA PRO A 65 -9.90 15.23 -18.92
C PRO A 65 -9.32 15.08 -17.52
N GLU A 66 -8.53 16.06 -17.11
CA GLU A 66 -7.80 16.05 -15.83
C GLU A 66 -8.71 15.74 -14.64
N GLY A 67 -9.90 16.36 -14.57
CA GLY A 67 -10.80 16.14 -13.44
C GLY A 67 -11.23 14.68 -13.30
N GLU A 68 -11.47 14.01 -14.42
CA GLU A 68 -11.83 12.59 -14.41
C GLU A 68 -10.63 11.71 -14.08
N LEU A 69 -9.45 12.07 -14.59
CA LEU A 69 -8.22 11.33 -14.24
C LEU A 69 -7.94 11.41 -12.75
N THR A 70 -8.15 12.58 -12.13
CA THR A 70 -7.97 12.76 -10.70
C THR A 70 -8.93 11.88 -9.90
N LYS A 71 -10.19 11.77 -10.34
CA LYS A 71 -11.16 10.91 -9.67
C LYS A 71 -10.75 9.43 -9.73
N VAL A 72 -10.28 8.98 -10.89
CA VAL A 72 -9.82 7.60 -11.04
C VAL A 72 -8.61 7.34 -10.14
N LYS A 73 -7.63 8.24 -10.18
CA LYS A 73 -6.45 8.12 -9.32
C LYS A 73 -6.84 8.05 -7.84
N ASN A 74 -7.68 8.98 -7.38
CA ASN A 74 -8.07 9.02 -5.97
C ASN A 74 -8.80 7.75 -5.53
N ALA A 75 -9.62 7.19 -6.40
CA ALA A 75 -10.30 5.92 -6.10
C ALA A 75 -9.33 4.76 -5.95
N VAL A 76 -8.33 4.68 -6.84
CA VAL A 76 -7.35 3.59 -6.84
C VAL A 76 -6.40 3.66 -5.64
N VAL A 77 -6.02 4.88 -5.22
CA VAL A 77 -5.07 5.04 -4.11
C VAL A 77 -5.77 5.30 -2.77
N SER A 78 -7.09 5.18 -2.71
CA SER A 78 -7.83 5.40 -1.48
C SER A 78 -7.49 4.34 -0.43
N ALA A 79 -7.70 4.69 0.85
CA ALA A 79 -7.50 3.73 1.93
C ALA A 79 -8.37 2.50 1.75
N THR A 80 -9.62 2.67 1.28
CA THR A 80 -10.52 1.56 1.02
C THR A 80 -9.93 0.60 -0.03
N ALA A 81 -9.49 1.13 -1.17
CA ALA A 81 -8.92 0.31 -2.24
C ALA A 81 -7.63 -0.38 -1.81
N LEU A 82 -6.73 0.36 -1.16
CA LEU A 82 -5.45 -0.20 -0.73
C LEU A 82 -5.62 -1.23 0.37
N SER A 83 -6.60 -1.05 1.27
CA SER A 83 -6.89 -2.05 2.30
C SER A 83 -7.41 -3.34 1.70
N GLN A 84 -8.18 -3.26 0.61
CA GLN A 84 -8.64 -4.45 -0.11
C GLN A 84 -7.47 -5.18 -0.74
N VAL A 85 -6.54 -4.45 -1.35
CA VAL A 85 -5.31 -5.03 -1.89
C VAL A 85 -4.53 -5.73 -0.78
N ALA A 86 -4.34 -5.05 0.36
CA ALA A 86 -3.61 -5.60 1.49
C ALA A 86 -4.28 -6.89 2.01
N THR A 87 -5.60 -6.87 2.11
CA THR A 87 -6.37 -8.03 2.57
C THR A 87 -6.18 -9.22 1.61
N SER A 88 -6.14 -8.95 0.31
CA SER A 88 -6.00 -10.00 -0.70
C SER A 88 -4.69 -10.78 -0.58
N ILE A 89 -3.65 -10.18 0.00
CA ILE A 89 -2.37 -10.84 0.20
C ILE A 89 -2.15 -11.24 1.66
N GLY A 90 -3.17 -11.11 2.51
CA GLY A 90 -3.08 -11.49 3.92
C GLY A 90 -2.15 -10.61 4.74
N LEU A 91 -1.99 -9.34 4.36
CA LEU A 91 -1.03 -8.44 4.96
C LEU A 91 -1.22 -8.29 6.48
N GLY A 92 -2.47 -8.28 6.94
CA GLY A 92 -2.77 -8.07 8.36
C GLY A 92 -2.07 -9.07 9.28
N GLU A 93 -1.89 -10.30 8.82
CA GLU A 93 -1.22 -11.34 9.63
C GLU A 93 0.24 -11.01 9.90
N PHE A 94 0.87 -10.21 9.06
CA PHE A 94 2.28 -9.88 9.16
C PHE A 94 2.54 -8.59 9.92
N LEU A 95 1.51 -7.82 10.28
CA LEU A 95 1.68 -6.55 10.97
C LEU A 95 2.23 -6.76 12.38
N ARG A 96 3.18 -5.93 12.75
CA ARG A 96 3.71 -5.87 14.11
C ARG A 96 2.99 -4.75 14.84
N LEU A 97 2.06 -5.14 15.72
CA LEU A 97 1.19 -4.22 16.46
C LEU A 97 1.47 -4.29 17.95
N GLY A 98 1.23 -3.19 18.64
CA GLY A 98 1.18 -3.21 20.09
C GLY A 98 0.01 -4.05 20.58
N LYS A 99 0.06 -4.52 21.82
CA LYS A 99 -0.97 -5.42 22.36
C LYS A 99 -2.36 -4.78 22.34
N GLY A 100 -2.44 -3.49 22.71
CA GLY A 100 -3.72 -2.79 22.71
C GLY A 100 -4.32 -2.67 21.33
N GLU A 101 -3.49 -2.31 20.34
CA GLU A 101 -3.96 -2.18 18.97
C GLU A 101 -4.42 -3.52 18.42
N ASP A 102 -3.68 -4.58 18.71
CA ASP A 102 -4.04 -5.93 18.26
C ASP A 102 -5.37 -6.38 18.89
N GLN A 103 -5.57 -6.09 20.17
CA GLN A 103 -6.80 -6.47 20.88
C GLN A 103 -8.03 -5.74 20.33
N THR A 104 -7.87 -4.57 19.76
CA THR A 104 -8.98 -3.80 19.18
C THR A 104 -9.13 -4.00 17.67
N GLY A 105 -8.56 -5.07 17.13
CA GLY A 105 -8.73 -5.43 15.73
C GLY A 105 -7.85 -4.67 14.76
N GLY A 106 -6.69 -4.20 15.21
CA GLY A 106 -5.79 -3.41 14.37
C GLY A 106 -5.40 -4.09 13.07
N ARG A 107 -5.28 -5.43 13.08
CA ARG A 107 -4.89 -6.19 11.88
C ARG A 107 -5.92 -6.12 10.75
N GLU A 108 -7.15 -5.70 11.06
CA GLU A 108 -8.22 -5.62 10.09
C GLU A 108 -8.65 -4.19 9.81
N LYS A 109 -8.05 -3.20 10.48
CA LYS A 109 -8.41 -1.79 10.26
C LYS A 109 -7.93 -1.31 8.90
N PRO A 110 -8.84 -0.78 8.05
CA PRO A 110 -8.46 -0.34 6.70
C PRO A 110 -7.31 0.66 6.68
N ASN A 111 -7.29 1.63 7.59
CA ASN A 111 -6.24 2.64 7.58
C ASN A 111 -4.86 2.03 7.87
N LEU A 112 -4.79 1.11 8.84
CA LEU A 112 -3.52 0.46 9.16
C LEU A 112 -3.02 -0.40 8.00
N LEU A 113 -3.94 -1.11 7.36
CA LEU A 113 -3.60 -1.95 6.21
C LEU A 113 -3.13 -1.11 5.02
N ALA A 114 -3.83 -0.03 4.72
CA ALA A 114 -3.45 0.85 3.63
C ALA A 114 -2.09 1.49 3.88
N ASP A 115 -1.87 1.99 5.10
CA ASP A 115 -0.60 2.64 5.47
C ASP A 115 0.56 1.66 5.38
N ALA A 116 0.36 0.42 5.83
CA ALA A 116 1.39 -0.61 5.76
C ALA A 116 1.70 -1.00 4.32
N PHE A 117 0.68 -1.07 3.47
CA PHE A 117 0.90 -1.36 2.06
C PHE A 117 1.75 -0.26 1.41
N GLU A 118 1.45 1.01 1.69
CA GLU A 118 2.27 2.11 1.19
C GLU A 118 3.70 2.03 1.74
N ALA A 119 3.85 1.67 3.02
CA ALA A 119 5.18 1.49 3.60
C ALA A 119 5.96 0.38 2.90
N ILE A 120 5.29 -0.69 2.49
CA ILE A 120 5.91 -1.76 1.71
C ILE A 120 6.43 -1.24 0.38
N LEU A 121 5.66 -0.38 -0.29
CA LEU A 121 6.11 0.23 -1.54
C LEU A 121 7.34 1.09 -1.31
N GLY A 122 7.37 1.84 -0.20
CA GLY A 122 8.55 2.60 0.19
C GLY A 122 9.76 1.70 0.43
N ALA A 123 9.55 0.59 1.12
CA ALA A 123 10.61 -0.38 1.40
C ALA A 123 11.13 -1.01 0.10
N ALA A 124 10.25 -1.36 -0.81
CA ALA A 124 10.64 -1.91 -2.12
C ALA A 124 11.50 -0.92 -2.89
N TYR A 125 11.10 0.35 -2.87
CA TYR A 125 11.86 1.41 -3.54
C TYR A 125 13.26 1.56 -2.94
N VAL A 126 13.37 1.62 -1.62
CA VAL A 126 14.65 1.76 -0.95
C VAL A 126 15.55 0.54 -1.20
N SER A 127 14.96 -0.64 -1.17
CA SER A 127 15.70 -1.91 -1.31
C SER A 127 16.15 -2.17 -2.73
N LYS A 128 15.28 -1.96 -3.72
CA LYS A 128 15.50 -2.43 -5.08
C LYS A 128 15.18 -1.39 -6.16
N GLY A 129 14.77 -0.18 -5.78
CA GLY A 129 14.50 0.91 -6.71
C GLY A 129 13.08 0.96 -7.23
N LEU A 130 12.84 1.92 -8.13
CA LEU A 130 11.49 2.20 -8.63
C LEU A 130 10.88 1.01 -9.36
N GLU A 131 11.66 0.25 -10.12
CA GLU A 131 11.15 -0.90 -10.86
C GLU A 131 10.52 -1.94 -9.94
N ALA A 132 11.11 -2.16 -8.76
CA ALA A 132 10.57 -3.13 -7.80
C ALA A 132 9.23 -2.66 -7.25
N ALA A 133 9.14 -1.39 -6.84
CA ALA A 133 7.89 -0.82 -6.36
C ALA A 133 6.84 -0.83 -7.47
N GLU A 134 7.22 -0.46 -8.68
CA GLU A 134 6.31 -0.48 -9.83
C GLU A 134 5.81 -1.89 -10.11
N GLY A 135 6.66 -2.90 -9.95
CA GLY A 135 6.25 -4.31 -10.15
C GLY A 135 5.14 -4.72 -9.20
N ILE A 136 5.24 -4.31 -7.93
CA ILE A 136 4.19 -4.59 -6.95
C ILE A 136 2.89 -3.87 -7.33
N ILE A 137 2.99 -2.60 -7.70
CA ILE A 137 1.83 -1.79 -8.07
C ILE A 137 1.15 -2.39 -9.31
N ARG A 138 1.93 -2.78 -10.32
CA ARG A 138 1.41 -3.39 -11.55
C ARG A 138 0.67 -4.68 -11.24
N LYS A 139 1.20 -5.49 -10.36
CA LYS A 139 0.62 -6.78 -10.02
C LYS A 139 -0.66 -6.65 -9.20
N LEU A 140 -0.66 -5.75 -8.20
CA LEU A 140 -1.70 -5.73 -7.17
C LEU A 140 -2.66 -4.55 -7.28
N VAL A 141 -2.21 -3.41 -7.81
CA VAL A 141 -3.02 -2.19 -7.85
C VAL A 141 -3.63 -1.96 -9.21
N PHE A 142 -2.87 -2.14 -10.29
CA PHE A 142 -3.37 -1.90 -11.65
C PHE A 142 -4.62 -2.70 -12.00
N PRO A 143 -4.80 -3.95 -11.50
CA PRO A 143 -6.06 -4.66 -11.79
C PRO A 143 -7.31 -3.92 -11.36
N LEU A 144 -7.20 -3.00 -10.38
CA LEU A 144 -8.33 -2.17 -9.96
C LEU A 144 -8.82 -1.25 -11.08
N LEU A 145 -7.96 -0.94 -12.06
CA LEU A 145 -8.30 -0.06 -13.17
C LEU A 145 -9.13 -0.75 -14.26
N GLU A 146 -9.30 -2.06 -14.18
CA GLU A 146 -10.08 -2.80 -15.15
C GLU A 146 -11.57 -2.46 -15.08
N ASP A 147 -12.02 -1.95 -13.92
CA ASP A 147 -13.40 -1.49 -13.75
C ASP A 147 -13.40 0.02 -13.48
N THR A 148 -13.01 0.77 -14.51
CA THR A 148 -12.91 2.23 -14.44
C THR A 148 -14.23 2.89 -14.08
N ASP A 149 -15.34 2.39 -14.61
CA ASP A 149 -16.66 2.97 -14.35
C ASP A 149 -17.04 2.82 -12.89
N SER A 150 -16.78 1.67 -12.29
CA SER A 150 -17.05 1.43 -10.87
C SER A 150 -16.17 2.33 -10.00
N LEU A 151 -14.89 2.48 -10.36
CA LEU A 151 -13.99 3.37 -9.62
C LEU A 151 -14.46 4.81 -9.66
N ARG A 152 -14.91 5.28 -10.81
CA ARG A 152 -15.41 6.65 -10.95
C ARG A 152 -16.66 6.85 -10.12
N ALA A 153 -17.55 5.89 -10.09
CA ALA A 153 -18.78 5.95 -9.28
C ALA A 153 -18.42 6.00 -7.79
N ASN A 154 -17.43 5.22 -7.35
CA ASN A 154 -16.99 5.20 -5.95
C ASN A 154 -16.32 6.49 -5.53
N SER A 155 -15.66 7.21 -6.45
CA SER A 155 -14.96 8.44 -6.12
C SER A 155 -15.86 9.67 -6.22
N ASP A 156 -17.04 9.56 -6.79
CA ASP A 156 -17.99 10.66 -6.97
C ASP A 156 -18.99 10.65 -5.81
N PRO A 157 -18.97 11.66 -4.92
CA PRO A 157 -19.73 11.63 -3.69
C PRO A 157 -21.20 12.06 -3.85
N LYS A 158 -21.88 11.57 -4.80
CA LYS A 158 -23.28 11.94 -4.98
C LYS A 158 -24.22 11.41 -3.92
#